data_4cf67414fe3b6d5ab8a01db21e0a6fa7
#
_entry.id   4cf67414fe3b6d5ab8a01db21e0a6fa7
#
_cell.length_a   1.000
_cell.length_b   1.000
_cell.length_c   1.000
_cell.angle_alpha   90.00
_cell.angle_beta   90.00
_cell.angle_gamma   90.00
#
_symmetry.space_group_name_H-M   'P 1'
#
loop_
_entity.id
_entity.type
_entity.pdbx_description
1 polymer ?
#
loop_
_entity_poly.entity_id
_entity_poly.type
_entity_poly.pdbx_seq_one_letter_code
_entity_poly.pdbx_strand_id
1 'polypeptide(L)'
;MSEEIRLEDILEFIKEEKGLDFSTYNDRAIRSRLEQFKIDKKLNNNHDLLKVLKDDPNNIEELLNYFYIASTAFFRDKDSFEFAQKELHELLKEHPQGQEFRVWVAGCSTGEEAYSLAIMVREECEKLQMAQKRVKIFATDINLENLALAESGIFHARFVETISSERKRRFFEKQENQFEISPLIKEMVVFSPHNVVEHAPFFNLDFISCRNLLIYLKSEEVKRVLAGFHEGLKEGGLLFLGQSDRIVFPNINQLNPKYQLHQKGKDQEKHIKEQLFTRGLKKRHNEYDTTDSRFLTKHYSELLLKGMLPDGIFLNHL
;
A
#
# COMPACT_ATOMS: atom_id res chain seq x y z
N MET A 1 -28.41 34.30 3.38
CA MET A 1 -27.74 33.27 4.19
C MET A 1 -26.90 32.47 3.20
N SER A 2 -25.58 32.60 3.23
CA SER A 2 -24.72 31.75 2.40
C SER A 2 -24.83 30.31 2.95
N GLU A 3 -25.16 29.36 2.09
CA GLU A 3 -25.13 27.94 2.46
C GLU A 3 -23.77 27.59 3.05
N GLU A 4 -23.77 26.92 4.19
CA GLU A 4 -22.54 26.49 4.85
C GLU A 4 -21.93 25.33 4.04
N ILE A 5 -20.77 25.54 3.44
CA ILE A 5 -20.08 24.52 2.66
C ILE A 5 -19.57 23.42 3.60
N ARG A 6 -20.08 22.21 3.39
CA ARG A 6 -19.76 21.03 4.19
C ARG A 6 -18.49 20.34 3.66
N LEU A 7 -17.98 19.39 4.43
CA LEU A 7 -16.85 18.54 4.00
C LEU A 7 -17.16 17.82 2.70
N GLU A 8 -18.36 17.24 2.60
CA GLU A 8 -18.82 16.45 1.48
C GLU A 8 -18.74 17.25 0.15
N ASP A 9 -19.11 18.53 0.19
CA ASP A 9 -19.10 19.42 -0.97
C ASP A 9 -17.65 19.66 -1.49
N ILE A 10 -16.68 19.73 -0.57
CA ILE A 10 -15.25 19.85 -0.92
C ILE A 10 -14.72 18.55 -1.52
N LEU A 11 -15.07 17.41 -0.91
CA LEU A 11 -14.61 16.10 -1.39
C LEU A 11 -15.21 15.75 -2.76
N GLU A 12 -16.47 16.13 -2.99
CA GLU A 12 -17.11 15.95 -4.29
C GLU A 12 -16.44 16.81 -5.36
N PHE A 13 -16.13 18.06 -5.04
CA PHE A 13 -15.35 18.92 -5.96
C PHE A 13 -13.98 18.31 -6.31
N ILE A 14 -13.24 17.79 -5.32
CA ILE A 14 -11.95 17.11 -5.56
C ILE A 14 -12.15 15.87 -6.45
N LYS A 15 -13.21 15.11 -6.21
CA LYS A 15 -13.55 13.93 -7.02
C LYS A 15 -13.86 14.29 -8.48
N GLU A 16 -14.62 15.36 -8.70
CA GLU A 16 -14.93 15.84 -10.06
C GLU A 16 -13.69 16.32 -10.81
N GLU A 17 -12.79 17.06 -10.14
CA GLU A 17 -11.60 17.64 -10.75
C GLU A 17 -10.45 16.64 -10.97
N LYS A 18 -10.30 15.66 -10.04
CA LYS A 18 -9.13 14.75 -10.01
C LYS A 18 -9.49 13.28 -10.15
N GLY A 19 -10.78 12.91 -10.11
CA GLY A 19 -11.21 11.52 -10.14
C GLY A 19 -10.90 10.75 -8.84
N LEU A 20 -10.50 11.44 -7.76
CA LEU A 20 -10.08 10.81 -6.50
C LEU A 20 -11.22 10.81 -5.48
N ASP A 21 -11.70 9.63 -5.09
CA ASP A 21 -12.79 9.47 -4.13
C ASP A 21 -12.30 9.28 -2.70
N PHE A 22 -12.44 10.32 -1.89
CA PHE A 22 -12.11 10.28 -0.46
C PHE A 22 -13.31 9.92 0.44
N SER A 23 -14.46 9.57 -0.13
CA SER A 23 -15.65 9.16 0.63
C SER A 23 -15.42 7.88 1.44
N THR A 24 -14.44 7.08 1.06
CA THR A 24 -14.02 5.83 1.72
C THR A 24 -13.09 6.07 2.91
N TYR A 25 -12.58 7.30 3.06
CA TYR A 25 -11.66 7.68 4.13
C TYR A 25 -12.40 8.08 5.40
N ASN A 26 -11.71 7.98 6.53
CA ASN A 26 -12.20 8.38 7.83
C ASN A 26 -12.40 9.91 7.88
N ASP A 27 -13.63 10.37 8.10
CA ASP A 27 -13.99 11.80 8.09
C ASP A 27 -13.14 12.62 9.08
N ARG A 28 -12.80 12.04 10.25
CA ARG A 28 -11.96 12.73 11.24
C ARG A 28 -10.56 12.97 10.73
N ALA A 29 -9.99 11.98 10.02
CA ALA A 29 -8.67 12.11 9.43
C ALA A 29 -8.66 13.20 8.35
N ILE A 30 -9.63 13.18 7.44
CA ILE A 30 -9.77 14.18 6.38
C ILE A 30 -10.00 15.59 6.97
N ARG A 31 -10.93 15.75 7.92
CA ARG A 31 -11.17 17.05 8.57
C ARG A 31 -9.91 17.62 9.21
N SER A 32 -9.17 16.81 9.93
CA SER A 32 -7.89 17.25 10.54
C SER A 32 -6.90 17.80 9.51
N ARG A 33 -6.83 17.20 8.32
CA ARG A 33 -5.94 17.64 7.25
C ARG A 33 -6.43 18.90 6.54
N LEU A 34 -7.73 19.00 6.32
CA LEU A 34 -8.35 20.22 5.81
C LEU A 34 -8.12 21.41 6.76
N GLU A 35 -8.28 21.19 8.07
CA GLU A 35 -8.03 22.24 9.05
C GLU A 35 -6.54 22.68 9.02
N GLN A 36 -5.60 21.72 8.93
CA GLN A 36 -4.18 22.06 8.82
C GLN A 36 -3.88 22.87 7.56
N PHE A 37 -4.40 22.46 6.41
CA PHE A 37 -4.27 23.20 5.15
C PHE A 37 -4.85 24.61 5.26
N LYS A 38 -6.04 24.77 5.86
CA LYS A 38 -6.65 26.09 6.08
C LYS A 38 -5.78 26.99 6.95
N ILE A 39 -5.20 26.44 8.03
CA ILE A 39 -4.29 27.18 8.91
C ILE A 39 -3.07 27.67 8.12
N ASP A 40 -2.41 26.80 7.37
CA ASP A 40 -1.19 27.11 6.63
C ASP A 40 -1.45 28.12 5.51
N LYS A 41 -2.62 28.04 4.86
CA LYS A 41 -3.08 29.01 3.83
C LYS A 41 -3.78 30.24 4.41
N LYS A 42 -3.95 30.35 5.75
CA LYS A 42 -4.65 31.45 6.43
C LYS A 42 -6.09 31.65 5.96
N LEU A 43 -6.80 30.55 5.75
CA LEU A 43 -8.21 30.53 5.35
C LEU A 43 -9.11 30.42 6.59
N ASN A 44 -10.26 31.13 6.60
CA ASN A 44 -11.10 31.21 7.78
C ASN A 44 -12.18 30.12 7.83
N ASN A 45 -12.61 29.61 6.67
CA ASN A 45 -13.74 28.69 6.58
C ASN A 45 -13.66 27.85 5.30
N ASN A 46 -14.62 26.94 5.11
CA ASN A 46 -14.70 26.07 3.95
C ASN A 46 -15.06 26.81 2.65
N HIS A 47 -15.72 27.97 2.75
CA HIS A 47 -16.03 28.79 1.58
C HIS A 47 -14.75 29.39 0.97
N ASP A 48 -13.89 29.92 1.83
CA ASP A 48 -12.57 30.45 1.41
C ASP A 48 -11.74 29.31 0.80
N LEU A 49 -11.77 28.14 1.43
CA LEU A 49 -11.05 26.95 0.93
C LEU A 49 -11.55 26.56 -0.48
N LEU A 50 -12.86 26.34 -0.65
CA LEU A 50 -13.41 25.95 -1.95
C LEU A 50 -13.12 26.99 -3.03
N LYS A 51 -13.14 28.26 -2.69
CA LYS A 51 -12.75 29.35 -3.61
C LYS A 51 -11.31 29.23 -4.03
N VAL A 52 -10.37 29.06 -3.11
CA VAL A 52 -8.94 28.91 -3.40
C VAL A 52 -8.66 27.67 -4.27
N LEU A 53 -9.38 26.56 -4.02
CA LEU A 53 -9.26 25.35 -4.84
C LEU A 53 -9.78 25.53 -6.26
N LYS A 54 -10.85 26.35 -6.44
CA LYS A 54 -11.41 26.67 -7.76
C LYS A 54 -10.58 27.67 -8.54
N ASP A 55 -9.95 28.63 -7.85
CA ASP A 55 -9.19 29.70 -8.46
C ASP A 55 -7.84 29.21 -9.04
N ASP A 56 -7.23 28.19 -8.44
CA ASP A 56 -5.95 27.61 -8.89
C ASP A 56 -5.90 26.09 -8.66
N PRO A 57 -5.90 25.27 -9.74
CA PRO A 57 -5.80 23.80 -9.66
C PRO A 57 -4.57 23.28 -8.90
N ASN A 58 -3.48 24.06 -8.80
CA ASN A 58 -2.30 23.68 -8.03
C ASN A 58 -2.60 23.56 -6.53
N ASN A 59 -3.57 24.34 -6.02
CA ASN A 59 -3.99 24.23 -4.64
C ASN A 59 -4.68 22.89 -4.34
N ILE A 60 -5.29 22.24 -5.33
CA ILE A 60 -5.85 20.89 -5.17
C ILE A 60 -4.71 19.89 -4.96
N GLU A 61 -3.66 19.94 -5.79
CA GLU A 61 -2.47 19.06 -5.64
C GLU A 61 -1.80 19.28 -4.27
N GLU A 62 -1.66 20.55 -3.87
CA GLU A 62 -1.09 20.88 -2.56
C GLU A 62 -1.97 20.33 -1.42
N LEU A 63 -3.29 20.46 -1.49
CA LEU A 63 -4.22 19.87 -0.53
C LEU A 63 -4.13 18.34 -0.50
N LEU A 64 -4.03 17.69 -1.66
CA LEU A 64 -3.86 16.25 -1.76
C LEU A 64 -2.59 15.77 -1.04
N ASN A 65 -1.52 16.57 -1.07
CA ASN A 65 -0.30 16.25 -0.33
C ASN A 65 -0.50 16.27 1.21
N TYR A 66 -1.48 17.02 1.73
CA TYR A 66 -1.90 16.91 3.13
C TYR A 66 -2.69 15.62 3.41
N PHE A 67 -3.46 15.12 2.47
CA PHE A 67 -4.19 13.85 2.62
C PHE A 67 -3.24 12.66 2.52
N TYR A 68 -2.25 12.72 1.66
CA TYR A 68 -1.23 11.71 1.46
C TYR A 68 -0.10 11.87 2.48
N ILE A 69 -0.33 11.39 3.71
CA ILE A 69 0.68 11.53 4.75
C ILE A 69 1.86 10.62 4.46
N ALA A 70 2.90 11.17 3.87
CA ALA A 70 4.17 10.50 3.66
C ALA A 70 5.01 10.46 4.96
N SER A 71 4.46 9.89 6.06
CA SER A 71 5.28 9.58 7.23
C SER A 71 5.77 8.15 7.15
N THR A 72 6.87 7.94 6.46
CA THR A 72 7.51 6.64 6.29
C THR A 72 8.97 6.71 6.71
N ALA A 73 9.57 5.59 7.04
CA ALA A 73 10.99 5.46 7.38
C ALA A 73 11.46 4.03 7.12
N PHE A 74 12.74 3.88 6.81
CA PHE A 74 13.36 2.56 6.73
C PHE A 74 13.25 1.81 8.06
N PHE A 75 12.80 0.56 8.01
CA PHE A 75 12.63 -0.33 9.16
C PHE A 75 11.84 0.31 10.30
N ARG A 76 10.80 1.08 9.94
CA ARG A 76 9.90 1.75 10.90
C ARG A 76 9.37 0.76 11.93
N ASP A 77 9.40 1.12 13.23
CA ASP A 77 9.10 0.23 14.36
C ASP A 77 10.04 -1.00 14.37
N LYS A 78 11.33 -0.75 14.58
CA LYS A 78 12.43 -1.71 14.48
C LYS A 78 12.11 -3.07 15.06
N ASP A 79 11.55 -3.12 16.28
CA ASP A 79 11.18 -4.39 16.95
C ASP A 79 10.16 -5.20 16.14
N SER A 80 9.23 -4.51 15.46
CA SER A 80 8.22 -5.16 14.60
C SER A 80 8.88 -5.79 13.37
N PHE A 81 9.83 -5.10 12.75
CA PHE A 81 10.61 -5.64 11.64
C PHE A 81 11.49 -6.82 12.07
N GLU A 82 12.13 -6.74 13.23
CA GLU A 82 12.95 -7.84 13.77
C GLU A 82 12.11 -9.09 14.05
N PHE A 83 10.88 -8.91 14.55
CA PHE A 83 9.95 -10.02 14.74
C PHE A 83 9.49 -10.58 13.39
N ALA A 84 9.07 -9.72 12.46
CA ALA A 84 8.64 -10.14 11.13
C ALA A 84 9.77 -10.85 10.36
N GLN A 85 11.03 -10.45 10.56
CA GLN A 85 12.19 -11.09 9.95
C GLN A 85 12.39 -12.54 10.41
N LYS A 86 12.10 -12.84 11.67
CA LYS A 86 12.16 -14.23 12.19
C LYS A 86 11.09 -15.11 11.55
N GLU A 87 9.87 -14.62 11.47
CA GLU A 87 8.76 -15.37 10.87
C GLU A 87 8.95 -15.51 9.33
N LEU A 88 9.51 -14.48 8.69
CA LEU A 88 9.91 -14.55 7.29
C LEU A 88 10.99 -15.62 7.03
N HIS A 89 11.96 -15.77 7.96
CA HIS A 89 12.97 -16.82 7.86
C HIS A 89 12.35 -18.22 7.78
N GLU A 90 11.42 -18.51 8.67
CA GLU A 90 10.73 -19.82 8.69
C GLU A 90 9.86 -19.99 7.43
N LEU A 91 9.16 -18.93 7.01
CA LEU A 91 8.36 -18.97 5.77
C LEU A 91 9.24 -19.25 4.52
N LEU A 92 10.40 -18.59 4.40
CA LEU A 92 11.33 -18.80 3.28
C LEU A 92 11.93 -20.21 3.29
N LYS A 93 12.27 -20.72 4.48
CA LYS A 93 12.84 -22.06 4.66
C LYS A 93 11.89 -23.17 4.17
N GLU A 94 10.59 -23.00 4.40
CA GLU A 94 9.54 -23.91 3.94
C GLU A 94 9.07 -23.64 2.49
N HIS A 95 9.46 -22.51 1.90
CA HIS A 95 8.98 -22.11 0.60
C HIS A 95 9.53 -23.00 -0.52
N PRO A 96 8.68 -23.53 -1.43
CA PRO A 96 9.09 -24.46 -2.47
C PRO A 96 10.23 -23.92 -3.34
N GLN A 97 11.21 -24.79 -3.64
CA GLN A 97 12.30 -24.45 -4.56
C GLN A 97 11.76 -24.18 -5.97
N GLY A 98 12.37 -23.22 -6.67
CA GLY A 98 11.98 -22.86 -8.03
C GLY A 98 10.73 -21.97 -8.15
N GLN A 99 9.91 -21.86 -7.10
CA GLN A 99 8.79 -20.91 -7.07
C GLN A 99 9.27 -19.50 -6.71
N GLU A 100 8.62 -18.48 -7.29
CA GLU A 100 8.86 -17.08 -6.95
C GLU A 100 8.22 -16.74 -5.61
N PHE A 101 8.98 -16.06 -4.74
CA PHE A 101 8.49 -15.50 -3.48
C PHE A 101 7.87 -14.13 -3.75
N ARG A 102 6.60 -13.97 -3.48
CA ARG A 102 5.81 -12.80 -3.87
C ARG A 102 5.37 -12.00 -2.65
N VAL A 103 5.74 -10.73 -2.64
CA VAL A 103 5.41 -9.79 -1.56
C VAL A 103 4.56 -8.65 -2.13
N TRP A 104 3.56 -8.20 -1.39
CA TRP A 104 2.85 -6.97 -1.69
C TRP A 104 3.02 -5.97 -0.55
N VAL A 105 3.41 -4.75 -0.89
CA VAL A 105 3.48 -3.59 0.02
C VAL A 105 2.39 -2.62 -0.41
N ALA A 106 1.30 -2.58 0.33
CA ALA A 106 0.14 -1.73 0.07
C ALA A 106 0.27 -0.40 0.83
N GLY A 107 0.25 0.71 0.11
CA GLY A 107 0.52 2.05 0.66
C GLY A 107 2.00 2.26 0.93
N CYS A 108 2.85 2.04 -0.10
CA CYS A 108 4.31 2.08 0.04
C CYS A 108 4.90 3.49 0.19
N SER A 109 4.10 4.54 -0.03
CA SER A 109 4.56 5.94 0.01
C SER A 109 5.84 6.15 -0.83
N THR A 110 6.86 6.77 -0.28
CA THR A 110 8.15 7.05 -0.94
C THR A 110 9.12 5.86 -0.97
N GLY A 111 8.65 4.65 -0.63
CA GLY A 111 9.33 3.37 -0.91
C GLY A 111 10.18 2.80 0.23
N GLU A 112 10.36 3.50 1.36
CA GLU A 112 11.22 3.04 2.46
C GLU A 112 10.80 1.69 3.02
N GLU A 113 9.48 1.43 3.12
CA GLU A 113 8.97 0.14 3.59
C GLU A 113 9.23 -0.97 2.57
N ALA A 114 8.99 -0.70 1.28
CA ALA A 114 9.22 -1.65 0.21
C ALA A 114 10.69 -2.09 0.14
N TYR A 115 11.60 -1.13 0.21
CA TYR A 115 13.03 -1.42 0.21
C TYR A 115 13.50 -2.05 1.53
N SER A 116 12.90 -1.71 2.67
CA SER A 116 13.19 -2.40 3.94
C SER A 116 12.85 -3.89 3.87
N LEU A 117 11.69 -4.22 3.27
CA LEU A 117 11.28 -5.61 3.06
C LEU A 117 12.17 -6.30 2.03
N ALA A 118 12.57 -5.62 0.94
CA ALA A 118 13.48 -6.18 -0.05
C ALA A 118 14.83 -6.55 0.57
N ILE A 119 15.40 -5.65 1.38
CA ILE A 119 16.63 -5.89 2.13
C ILE A 119 16.45 -7.08 3.08
N MET A 120 15.35 -7.10 3.84
CA MET A 120 15.07 -8.16 4.81
C MET A 120 14.94 -9.53 4.12
N VAL A 121 14.19 -9.63 3.01
CA VAL A 121 14.05 -10.87 2.24
C VAL A 121 15.40 -11.30 1.69
N ARG A 122 16.19 -10.37 1.15
CA ARG A 122 17.54 -10.66 0.61
C ARG A 122 18.47 -11.21 1.68
N GLU A 123 18.51 -10.60 2.86
CA GLU A 123 19.30 -11.05 3.99
C GLU A 123 18.93 -12.49 4.42
N GLU A 124 17.65 -12.81 4.47
CA GLU A 124 17.19 -14.14 4.85
C GLU A 124 17.46 -15.18 3.75
N CYS A 125 17.28 -14.82 2.48
CA CYS A 125 17.69 -15.70 1.38
C CYS A 125 19.19 -16.04 1.42
N GLU A 126 20.04 -15.08 1.77
CA GLU A 126 21.49 -15.31 1.90
C GLU A 126 21.82 -16.23 3.07
N LYS A 127 21.20 -16.01 4.25
CA LYS A 127 21.36 -16.89 5.44
C LYS A 127 20.95 -18.32 5.13
N LEU A 128 19.88 -18.50 4.35
CA LEU A 128 19.38 -19.82 3.94
C LEU A 128 20.12 -20.42 2.74
N GLN A 129 21.17 -19.75 2.23
CA GLN A 129 21.91 -20.14 1.02
C GLN A 129 21.03 -20.22 -0.23
N MET A 130 19.99 -19.39 -0.28
CA MET A 130 19.00 -19.29 -1.36
C MET A 130 19.24 -18.04 -2.25
N ALA A 131 20.50 -17.70 -2.54
CA ALA A 131 20.86 -16.49 -3.29
C ALA A 131 20.19 -16.39 -4.67
N GLN A 132 19.84 -17.52 -5.29
CA GLN A 132 19.15 -17.62 -6.58
C GLN A 132 17.61 -17.58 -6.46
N LYS A 133 17.06 -17.42 -5.26
CA LYS A 133 15.61 -17.32 -5.06
C LYS A 133 15.06 -16.12 -5.81
N ARG A 134 14.11 -16.38 -6.70
CA ARG A 134 13.37 -15.31 -7.35
C ARG A 134 12.41 -14.67 -6.35
N VAL A 135 12.52 -13.37 -6.20
CA VAL A 135 11.69 -12.56 -5.31
C VAL A 135 11.09 -11.43 -6.11
N LYS A 136 9.79 -11.20 -5.93
CA LYS A 136 9.08 -10.07 -6.54
C LYS A 136 8.30 -9.33 -5.47
N ILE A 137 8.56 -8.05 -5.35
CA ILE A 137 7.88 -7.16 -4.39
C ILE A 137 7.06 -6.15 -5.19
N PHE A 138 5.75 -6.24 -5.06
CA PHE A 138 4.79 -5.29 -5.63
C PHE A 138 4.57 -4.20 -4.60
N ALA A 139 5.06 -3.01 -4.88
CA ALA A 139 4.93 -1.86 -4.01
C ALA A 139 3.94 -0.86 -4.64
N THR A 140 2.86 -0.58 -3.93
CA THR A 140 1.75 0.19 -4.51
C THR A 140 1.33 1.35 -3.63
N ASP A 141 0.96 2.45 -4.28
CA ASP A 141 0.40 3.63 -3.65
C ASP A 141 -0.58 4.31 -4.61
N ILE A 142 -1.44 5.19 -4.10
CA ILE A 142 -2.31 6.02 -4.94
C ILE A 142 -1.62 7.31 -5.38
N ASN A 143 -0.59 7.75 -4.67
CA ASN A 143 0.14 8.97 -4.95
C ASN A 143 1.26 8.74 -5.97
N LEU A 144 1.07 9.29 -7.17
CA LEU A 144 2.02 9.14 -8.28
C LEU A 144 3.37 9.83 -8.03
N GLU A 145 3.39 10.95 -7.30
CA GLU A 145 4.63 11.67 -6.95
C GLU A 145 5.46 10.83 -5.98
N ASN A 146 4.82 10.25 -4.97
CA ASN A 146 5.49 9.35 -4.04
C ASN A 146 6.06 8.12 -4.76
N LEU A 147 5.29 7.54 -5.70
CA LEU A 147 5.75 6.41 -6.50
C LEU A 147 6.96 6.77 -7.38
N ALA A 148 6.98 7.95 -7.99
CA ALA A 148 8.13 8.42 -8.77
C ALA A 148 9.38 8.59 -7.89
N LEU A 149 9.23 9.13 -6.67
CA LEU A 149 10.32 9.19 -5.70
C LEU A 149 10.79 7.80 -5.28
N ALA A 150 9.87 6.90 -4.97
CA ALA A 150 10.16 5.52 -4.61
C ALA A 150 10.91 4.78 -5.74
N GLU A 151 10.47 4.91 -6.99
CA GLU A 151 11.09 4.28 -8.15
C GLU A 151 12.50 4.81 -8.42
N SER A 152 12.75 6.11 -8.13
CA SER A 152 14.11 6.66 -8.21
C SER A 152 15.10 5.91 -7.32
N GLY A 153 14.66 5.44 -6.17
CA GLY A 153 15.49 4.75 -5.18
C GLY A 153 16.54 5.64 -4.53
N ILE A 154 16.39 6.98 -4.63
CA ILE A 154 17.35 7.96 -4.13
C ILE A 154 16.78 8.63 -2.88
N PHE A 155 17.54 8.55 -1.77
CA PHE A 155 17.13 9.06 -0.47
C PHE A 155 18.15 10.04 0.08
N HIS A 156 17.69 11.16 0.63
CA HIS A 156 18.57 12.06 1.33
C HIS A 156 19.15 11.39 2.59
N ALA A 157 20.40 11.73 2.97
CA ALA A 157 21.14 11.11 4.07
C ALA A 157 20.33 10.99 5.38
N ARG A 158 19.52 11.99 5.71
CA ARG A 158 18.65 11.99 6.91
C ARG A 158 17.67 10.82 6.98
N PHE A 159 17.18 10.33 5.84
CA PHE A 159 16.21 9.22 5.81
C PHE A 159 16.84 7.85 6.03
N VAL A 160 18.15 7.73 5.83
CA VAL A 160 18.89 6.50 6.02
C VAL A 160 19.69 6.46 7.33
N GLU A 161 19.60 7.49 8.18
CA GLU A 161 20.36 7.58 9.44
C GLU A 161 20.12 6.38 10.36
N THR A 162 18.89 5.92 10.46
CA THR A 162 18.47 4.80 11.32
C THR A 162 18.91 3.43 10.81
N ILE A 163 19.38 3.34 9.56
CA ILE A 163 19.85 2.09 8.96
C ILE A 163 21.25 1.76 9.49
N SER A 164 21.49 0.50 9.85
CA SER A 164 22.82 0.04 10.31
C SER A 164 23.90 0.30 9.26
N SER A 165 25.13 0.57 9.73
CA SER A 165 26.29 0.81 8.86
C SER A 165 26.56 -0.38 7.92
N GLU A 166 26.26 -1.60 8.35
CA GLU A 166 26.39 -2.80 7.52
C GLU A 166 25.40 -2.79 6.36
N ARG A 167 24.09 -2.56 6.63
CA ARG A 167 23.06 -2.48 5.59
C ARG A 167 23.33 -1.34 4.61
N LYS A 168 23.77 -0.18 5.10
CA LYS A 168 24.14 0.96 4.24
C LYS A 168 25.24 0.57 3.27
N ARG A 169 26.31 -0.08 3.76
CA ARG A 169 27.44 -0.51 2.92
C ARG A 169 27.05 -1.56 1.88
N ARG A 170 26.11 -2.44 2.20
CA ARG A 170 25.72 -3.58 1.35
C ARG A 170 24.67 -3.24 0.30
N PHE A 171 23.72 -2.37 0.67
CA PHE A 171 22.49 -2.20 -0.10
C PHE A 171 22.28 -0.77 -0.59
N PHE A 172 23.22 0.11 -0.33
CA PHE A 172 23.15 1.49 -0.78
C PHE A 172 24.48 1.94 -1.39
N GLU A 173 24.38 2.77 -2.41
CA GLU A 173 25.49 3.52 -3.00
C GLU A 173 25.43 4.97 -2.50
N LYS A 174 26.52 5.44 -1.87
CA LYS A 174 26.57 6.78 -1.31
C LYS A 174 26.98 7.78 -2.39
N GLN A 175 26.17 8.85 -2.56
CA GLN A 175 26.44 9.96 -3.47
C GLN A 175 26.33 11.26 -2.66
N GLU A 176 27.44 11.90 -2.26
CA GLU A 176 27.45 13.12 -1.45
C GLU A 176 26.48 13.07 -0.24
N ASN A 177 25.34 13.77 -0.32
CA ASN A 177 24.29 13.82 0.71
C ASN A 177 23.11 12.89 0.44
N GLN A 178 23.24 11.98 -0.54
CA GLN A 178 22.20 11.05 -0.94
C GLN A 178 22.72 9.60 -0.88
N PHE A 179 21.77 8.70 -0.79
CA PHE A 179 22.00 7.28 -0.84
C PHE A 179 21.04 6.67 -1.88
N GLU A 180 21.59 5.98 -2.85
CA GLU A 180 20.82 5.25 -3.85
C GLU A 180 20.73 3.77 -3.47
N ILE A 181 19.58 3.19 -3.62
CA ILE A 181 19.36 1.74 -3.44
C ILE A 181 20.17 0.99 -4.49
N SER A 182 20.93 -0.02 -4.08
CA SER A 182 21.73 -0.85 -4.99
C SER A 182 20.84 -1.54 -6.04
N PRO A 183 21.32 -1.77 -7.26
CA PRO A 183 20.60 -2.47 -8.32
C PRO A 183 20.06 -3.83 -7.87
N LEU A 184 20.82 -4.56 -7.06
CA LEU A 184 20.43 -5.85 -6.47
C LEU A 184 19.10 -5.81 -5.74
N ILE A 185 18.83 -4.74 -4.99
CA ILE A 185 17.59 -4.56 -4.22
C ILE A 185 16.52 -3.93 -5.10
N LYS A 186 16.89 -2.95 -5.92
CA LYS A 186 15.97 -2.21 -6.79
C LYS A 186 15.23 -3.12 -7.76
N GLU A 187 15.91 -4.09 -8.35
CA GLU A 187 15.35 -5.07 -9.29
C GLU A 187 14.30 -6.01 -8.67
N MET A 188 14.31 -6.15 -7.33
CA MET A 188 13.32 -6.96 -6.64
C MET A 188 11.96 -6.26 -6.52
N VAL A 189 11.91 -4.92 -6.66
CA VAL A 189 10.72 -4.11 -6.37
C VAL A 189 10.13 -3.54 -7.65
N VAL A 190 8.81 -3.64 -7.78
CA VAL A 190 8.04 -2.99 -8.85
C VAL A 190 7.05 -2.04 -8.21
N PHE A 191 7.14 -0.77 -8.59
CA PHE A 191 6.21 0.26 -8.14
C PHE A 191 5.05 0.41 -9.13
N SER A 192 3.83 0.58 -8.62
CA SER A 192 2.64 0.75 -9.46
C SER A 192 1.54 1.52 -8.74
N PRO A 193 0.80 2.37 -9.44
CA PRO A 193 -0.42 2.95 -8.90
C PRO A 193 -1.46 1.88 -8.59
N HIS A 194 -2.02 1.92 -7.38
CA HIS A 194 -3.08 0.99 -6.98
C HIS A 194 -3.87 1.54 -5.80
N ASN A 195 -5.18 1.62 -5.95
CA ASN A 195 -6.08 1.94 -4.84
C ASN A 195 -6.51 0.64 -4.17
N VAL A 196 -6.07 0.44 -2.93
CA VAL A 196 -6.33 -0.79 -2.17
C VAL A 196 -7.82 -1.01 -1.87
N VAL A 197 -8.64 0.06 -1.90
CA VAL A 197 -10.09 0.01 -1.65
C VAL A 197 -10.88 -0.32 -2.91
N GLU A 198 -10.46 0.22 -4.05
CA GLU A 198 -11.23 0.17 -5.30
C GLU A 198 -10.78 -0.95 -6.25
N HIS A 199 -9.47 -1.21 -6.28
CA HIS A 199 -8.92 -2.17 -7.21
C HIS A 199 -8.90 -3.59 -6.64
N ALA A 200 -8.90 -4.58 -7.53
CA ALA A 200 -8.78 -5.98 -7.16
C ALA A 200 -7.44 -6.26 -6.45
N PRO A 201 -7.40 -7.11 -5.41
CA PRO A 201 -6.17 -7.45 -4.73
C PRO A 201 -5.24 -8.28 -5.63
N PHE A 202 -3.93 -8.27 -5.33
CA PHE A 202 -3.00 -9.22 -5.93
C PHE A 202 -3.17 -10.60 -5.30
N PHE A 203 -2.84 -11.65 -6.07
CA PHE A 203 -3.01 -13.03 -5.67
C PHE A 203 -1.69 -13.80 -5.61
N ASN A 204 -1.74 -14.99 -4.99
CA ASN A 204 -0.59 -15.87 -4.82
C ASN A 204 0.57 -15.20 -4.07
N LEU A 205 0.25 -14.47 -3.01
CA LEU A 205 1.21 -13.76 -2.19
C LEU A 205 1.68 -14.60 -1.02
N ASP A 206 2.96 -14.56 -0.76
CA ASP A 206 3.58 -15.19 0.40
C ASP A 206 3.62 -14.24 1.60
N PHE A 207 3.70 -12.92 1.32
CA PHE A 207 3.76 -11.88 2.33
C PHE A 207 3.02 -10.63 1.86
N ILE A 208 2.20 -10.05 2.74
CA ILE A 208 1.59 -8.73 2.53
C ILE A 208 2.05 -7.82 3.67
N SER A 209 2.48 -6.61 3.33
CA SER A 209 2.68 -5.52 4.28
C SER A 209 1.71 -4.39 3.96
N CYS A 210 0.94 -3.98 4.97
CA CYS A 210 0.05 -2.82 4.89
C CYS A 210 0.10 -2.10 6.23
N ARG A 211 1.03 -1.17 6.39
CA ARG A 211 1.31 -0.55 7.67
C ARG A 211 0.96 0.92 7.67
N ASN A 212 0.22 1.32 8.71
CA ASN A 212 -0.20 2.71 8.92
C ASN A 212 -1.05 3.31 7.78
N LEU A 213 -1.74 2.46 7.02
CA LEU A 213 -2.68 2.87 5.98
C LEU A 213 -4.13 2.72 6.44
N LEU A 214 -4.48 1.61 7.08
CA LEU A 214 -5.86 1.26 7.40
C LEU A 214 -6.50 2.23 8.41
N ILE A 215 -5.71 2.91 9.21
CA ILE A 215 -6.17 3.95 10.16
C ILE A 215 -6.86 5.13 9.47
N TYR A 216 -6.62 5.34 8.18
CA TYR A 216 -7.24 6.42 7.40
C TYR A 216 -8.55 6.01 6.72
N LEU A 217 -8.90 4.72 6.73
CA LEU A 217 -10.08 4.19 6.07
C LEU A 217 -11.28 4.08 7.01
N LYS A 218 -12.49 4.12 6.46
CA LYS A 218 -13.71 3.78 7.19
C LYS A 218 -13.71 2.30 7.55
N SER A 219 -14.34 1.94 8.66
CA SER A 219 -14.36 0.55 9.18
C SER A 219 -14.85 -0.49 8.18
N GLU A 220 -15.83 -0.14 7.34
CA GLU A 220 -16.35 -1.06 6.32
C GLU A 220 -15.33 -1.30 5.21
N GLU A 221 -14.57 -0.27 4.81
CA GLU A 221 -13.51 -0.39 3.82
C GLU A 221 -12.33 -1.21 4.37
N VAL A 222 -11.97 -1.00 5.63
CA VAL A 222 -10.96 -1.83 6.31
C VAL A 222 -11.31 -3.31 6.22
N LYS A 223 -12.57 -3.67 6.47
CA LYS A 223 -13.03 -5.06 6.37
C LYS A 223 -12.89 -5.62 4.95
N ARG A 224 -13.20 -4.81 3.92
CA ARG A 224 -13.05 -5.21 2.52
C ARG A 224 -11.59 -5.42 2.15
N VAL A 225 -10.74 -4.47 2.50
CA VAL A 225 -9.29 -4.54 2.23
C VAL A 225 -8.69 -5.79 2.89
N LEU A 226 -9.03 -6.05 4.15
CA LEU A 226 -8.55 -7.24 4.86
C LEU A 226 -9.06 -8.54 4.22
N ALA A 227 -10.31 -8.57 3.76
CA ALA A 227 -10.84 -9.71 3.01
C ALA A 227 -10.04 -9.95 1.73
N GLY A 228 -9.74 -8.88 0.98
CA GLY A 228 -8.89 -8.96 -0.20
C GLY A 228 -7.47 -9.45 0.12
N PHE A 229 -6.87 -9.00 1.22
CA PHE A 229 -5.57 -9.51 1.67
C PHE A 229 -5.62 -11.00 2.02
N HIS A 230 -6.68 -11.42 2.70
CA HIS A 230 -6.87 -12.84 3.01
C HIS A 230 -7.00 -13.69 1.73
N GLU A 231 -7.75 -13.24 0.74
CA GLU A 231 -7.87 -13.94 -0.54
C GLU A 231 -6.54 -13.97 -1.30
N GLY A 232 -5.81 -12.85 -1.31
CA GLY A 232 -4.53 -12.70 -1.99
C GLY A 232 -3.41 -13.56 -1.41
N LEU A 233 -3.42 -13.81 -0.09
CA LEU A 233 -2.42 -14.62 0.59
C LEU A 233 -2.58 -16.11 0.28
N LYS A 234 -1.45 -16.79 0.07
CA LYS A 234 -1.36 -18.24 0.12
C LYS A 234 -1.61 -18.76 1.54
N GLU A 235 -1.96 -20.03 1.68
CA GLU A 235 -1.96 -20.72 2.97
C GLU A 235 -0.58 -20.62 3.63
N GLY A 236 -0.55 -20.29 4.92
CA GLY A 236 0.68 -20.03 5.64
C GLY A 236 1.33 -18.68 5.37
N GLY A 237 0.82 -17.90 4.41
CA GLY A 237 1.32 -16.56 4.10
C GLY A 237 1.12 -15.57 5.23
N LEU A 238 1.99 -14.56 5.29
CA LEU A 238 2.06 -13.58 6.37
C LEU A 238 1.42 -12.24 6.00
N LEU A 239 0.67 -11.65 6.94
CA LEU A 239 0.14 -10.29 6.87
C LEU A 239 0.78 -9.46 8.00
N PHE A 240 1.52 -8.42 7.60
CA PHE A 240 2.21 -7.50 8.48
C PHE A 240 1.51 -6.13 8.46
N LEU A 241 0.94 -5.76 9.60
CA LEU A 241 0.21 -4.50 9.80
C LEU A 241 1.02 -3.54 10.68
N GLY A 242 0.66 -2.25 10.65
CA GLY A 242 1.24 -1.27 11.55
C GLY A 242 0.72 -1.41 12.98
N GLN A 243 1.50 -1.00 13.97
CA GLN A 243 1.10 -1.08 15.39
C GLN A 243 -0.18 -0.29 15.70
N SER A 244 -0.49 0.73 14.90
CA SER A 244 -1.71 1.52 15.02
C SER A 244 -2.91 0.90 14.30
N ASP A 245 -2.68 -0.05 13.38
CA ASP A 245 -3.72 -0.77 12.64
C ASP A 245 -4.24 -1.96 13.46
N ARG A 246 -4.69 -1.69 14.71
CA ARG A 246 -5.17 -2.73 15.63
C ARG A 246 -6.49 -3.31 15.14
N ILE A 247 -6.42 -4.47 14.51
CA ILE A 247 -7.56 -5.13 13.90
C ILE A 247 -7.65 -6.57 14.42
N VAL A 248 -8.87 -6.97 14.78
CA VAL A 248 -9.20 -8.38 14.99
C VAL A 248 -9.77 -8.90 13.69
N PHE A 249 -9.04 -9.79 13.05
CA PHE A 249 -9.47 -10.41 11.80
C PHE A 249 -9.87 -11.87 12.06
N PRO A 250 -11.14 -12.25 11.83
CA PRO A 250 -11.56 -13.63 11.96
C PRO A 250 -10.81 -14.48 10.91
N ASN A 251 -10.35 -15.66 11.32
CA ASN A 251 -9.70 -16.67 10.46
C ASN A 251 -8.25 -16.37 9.99
N ILE A 252 -7.60 -15.40 10.62
CA ILE A 252 -6.15 -15.24 10.53
C ILE A 252 -5.56 -15.42 11.92
N ASN A 253 -4.54 -16.27 12.06
CA ASN A 253 -3.84 -16.48 13.32
C ASN A 253 -2.96 -15.28 13.63
N GLN A 254 -3.27 -14.55 14.68
CA GLN A 254 -2.41 -13.48 15.15
C GLN A 254 -1.17 -14.08 15.84
N LEU A 255 -0.01 -14.01 15.18
CA LEU A 255 1.24 -14.53 15.73
C LEU A 255 1.74 -13.66 16.87
N ASN A 256 1.58 -12.34 16.76
CA ASN A 256 1.96 -11.41 17.80
C ASN A 256 1.08 -10.15 17.81
N PRO A 257 0.28 -9.91 18.88
CA PRO A 257 -0.60 -8.75 18.98
C PRO A 257 0.15 -7.42 19.16
N LYS A 258 1.36 -7.43 19.71
CA LYS A 258 2.18 -6.21 19.84
C LYS A 258 2.71 -5.73 18.49
N TYR A 259 3.14 -6.67 17.66
CA TYR A 259 3.79 -6.37 16.37
C TYR A 259 2.85 -6.48 15.17
N GLN A 260 1.57 -6.83 15.42
CA GLN A 260 0.54 -6.93 14.38
C GLN A 260 0.96 -7.81 13.19
N LEU A 261 1.60 -8.94 13.47
CA LEU A 261 1.91 -9.95 12.47
C LEU A 261 0.93 -11.11 12.59
N HIS A 262 0.39 -11.50 11.44
CA HIS A 262 -0.67 -12.49 11.32
C HIS A 262 -0.30 -13.52 10.27
N GLN A 263 -0.82 -14.75 10.38
CA GLN A 263 -0.61 -15.83 9.42
C GLN A 263 -1.93 -16.42 8.96
N LYS A 264 -2.09 -16.61 7.66
CA LYS A 264 -3.25 -17.29 7.10
C LYS A 264 -3.21 -18.78 7.45
N GLY A 265 -4.28 -19.28 8.09
CA GLY A 265 -4.40 -20.70 8.48
C GLY A 265 -4.57 -21.62 7.27
N LYS A 266 -4.29 -22.91 7.47
CA LYS A 266 -4.37 -23.95 6.43
C LYS A 266 -5.78 -24.48 6.16
N ASP A 267 -6.81 -24.16 6.96
CA ASP A 267 -8.05 -24.97 6.99
C ASP A 267 -9.38 -24.20 7.16
N GLN A 268 -9.64 -23.10 6.47
CA GLN A 268 -10.97 -22.46 6.60
C GLN A 268 -11.56 -21.82 5.31
N GLU A 269 -11.28 -22.35 4.14
CA GLU A 269 -11.72 -21.77 2.86
C GLU A 269 -13.24 -21.74 2.62
N LYS A 270 -14.03 -22.64 3.23
CA LYS A 270 -15.44 -22.81 2.87
C LYS A 270 -16.39 -21.74 3.43
N HIS A 271 -16.14 -21.21 4.60
CA HIS A 271 -17.10 -20.32 5.30
C HIS A 271 -16.99 -18.85 4.90
N ILE A 272 -15.80 -18.40 4.47
CA ILE A 272 -15.59 -16.98 4.11
C ILE A 272 -16.11 -16.69 2.71
N LYS A 273 -15.91 -17.58 1.75
CA LYS A 273 -16.45 -17.42 0.38
C LYS A 273 -17.97 -17.24 0.37
N GLU A 274 -18.70 -17.97 1.23
CA GLU A 274 -20.16 -17.85 1.30
C GLU A 274 -20.65 -16.54 1.94
N GLN A 275 -19.95 -15.99 2.93
CA GLN A 275 -20.38 -14.78 3.62
C GLN A 275 -20.01 -13.48 2.90
N LEU A 276 -18.87 -13.44 2.20
CA LEU A 276 -18.38 -12.24 1.50
C LEU A 276 -19.00 -12.09 0.10
N PHE A 277 -19.16 -13.20 -0.62
CA PHE A 277 -19.81 -13.21 -1.94
C PHE A 277 -21.31 -12.86 -1.89
N THR A 278 -21.99 -13.17 -0.79
CA THR A 278 -23.44 -12.89 -0.65
C THR A 278 -23.75 -11.44 -0.30
N ARG A 279 -22.84 -10.64 0.23
CA ARG A 279 -23.17 -9.31 0.79
C ARG A 279 -22.59 -8.07 0.08
N GLY A 280 -21.66 -8.14 -0.80
CA GLY A 280 -21.03 -6.91 -1.27
C GLY A 280 -20.53 -6.85 -2.70
N LEU A 281 -19.95 -7.90 -3.24
CA LEU A 281 -19.32 -7.84 -4.58
C LEU A 281 -20.33 -7.92 -5.73
N LYS A 282 -21.50 -8.55 -5.53
CA LYS A 282 -22.58 -8.58 -6.54
C LYS A 282 -23.18 -7.20 -6.87
N LYS A 283 -23.07 -6.21 -6.00
CA LYS A 283 -23.72 -4.91 -6.22
C LYS A 283 -22.88 -3.92 -7.02
N ARG A 284 -21.57 -4.09 -7.11
CA ARG A 284 -20.68 -3.18 -7.88
C ARG A 284 -20.34 -3.65 -9.30
N HIS A 285 -20.62 -4.88 -9.66
CA HIS A 285 -20.41 -5.36 -11.05
C HIS A 285 -21.38 -4.74 -12.09
N ASN A 286 -22.44 -4.06 -11.65
CA ASN A 286 -23.44 -3.44 -12.54
C ASN A 286 -23.37 -1.91 -12.61
N GLU A 287 -22.45 -1.24 -11.93
CA GLU A 287 -22.39 0.24 -11.88
C GLU A 287 -21.10 0.85 -12.48
N TYR A 288 -20.18 0.07 -13.02
CA TYR A 288 -19.06 0.64 -13.76
C TYR A 288 -19.51 0.91 -15.21
N ASP A 289 -19.82 2.17 -15.46
CA ASP A 289 -20.04 2.72 -16.79
C ASP A 289 -18.75 2.54 -17.60
N THR A 290 -18.87 1.93 -18.77
CA THR A 290 -17.81 1.45 -19.65
C THR A 290 -17.08 2.56 -20.41
N THR A 291 -17.12 3.81 -19.96
CA THR A 291 -16.57 4.97 -20.68
C THR A 291 -15.06 5.15 -20.57
N ASP A 292 -14.39 4.45 -19.66
CA ASP A 292 -12.92 4.54 -19.53
C ASP A 292 -12.17 3.21 -19.75
N SER A 293 -12.69 2.39 -20.65
CA SER A 293 -12.10 1.08 -20.97
C SER A 293 -10.63 1.16 -21.43
N ARG A 294 -10.21 2.29 -22.04
CA ARG A 294 -8.84 2.47 -22.56
C ARG A 294 -7.82 2.66 -21.45
N PHE A 295 -8.15 3.39 -20.39
CA PHE A 295 -7.27 3.59 -19.24
C PHE A 295 -7.11 2.28 -18.45
N LEU A 296 -8.22 1.62 -18.17
CA LEU A 296 -8.23 0.33 -17.50
C LEU A 296 -7.46 -0.73 -18.29
N THR A 297 -7.69 -0.85 -19.60
CA THR A 297 -7.00 -1.84 -20.44
C THR A 297 -5.49 -1.57 -20.47
N LYS A 298 -5.06 -0.33 -20.57
CA LYS A 298 -3.63 0.03 -20.54
C LYS A 298 -3.01 -0.31 -19.20
N HIS A 299 -3.67 0.05 -18.12
CA HIS A 299 -3.18 -0.19 -16.76
C HIS A 299 -3.10 -1.70 -16.42
N TYR A 300 -4.15 -2.46 -16.76
CA TYR A 300 -4.13 -3.92 -16.60
C TYR A 300 -3.08 -4.60 -17.48
N SER A 301 -2.87 -4.12 -18.71
CA SER A 301 -1.80 -4.63 -19.57
C SER A 301 -0.42 -4.38 -18.99
N GLU A 302 -0.17 -3.22 -18.40
CA GLU A 302 1.08 -2.90 -17.72
C GLU A 302 1.29 -3.77 -16.48
N LEU A 303 0.24 -4.02 -15.69
CA LEU A 303 0.30 -4.89 -14.51
C LEU A 303 0.58 -6.35 -14.88
N LEU A 304 0.00 -6.85 -15.99
CA LEU A 304 0.31 -8.16 -16.55
C LEU A 304 1.78 -8.27 -16.99
N LEU A 305 2.25 -7.29 -17.76
CA LEU A 305 3.64 -7.24 -18.23
C LEU A 305 4.63 -7.20 -17.06
N LYS A 306 4.25 -6.54 -15.96
CA LYS A 306 5.03 -6.50 -14.71
C LYS A 306 4.87 -7.76 -13.85
N GLY A 307 4.05 -8.74 -14.27
CA GLY A 307 3.78 -9.98 -13.52
C GLY A 307 2.98 -9.76 -12.23
N MET A 308 2.24 -8.66 -12.15
CA MET A 308 1.42 -8.31 -10.98
C MET A 308 0.07 -9.02 -10.97
N LEU A 309 -0.43 -9.42 -12.15
CA LEU A 309 -1.66 -10.20 -12.31
C LEU A 309 -1.34 -11.60 -12.81
N PRO A 310 -2.09 -12.64 -12.40
CA PRO A 310 -1.93 -13.98 -12.96
C PRO A 310 -2.41 -14.02 -14.42
N ASP A 311 -1.71 -14.82 -15.23
CA ASP A 311 -2.10 -15.09 -16.61
C ASP A 311 -3.53 -15.66 -16.66
N GLY A 312 -4.40 -15.05 -17.42
CA GLY A 312 -5.78 -15.55 -17.63
C GLY A 312 -6.92 -14.66 -17.11
N ILE A 313 -6.65 -13.57 -16.39
CA ILE A 313 -7.72 -12.63 -15.94
C ILE A 313 -8.33 -11.87 -17.13
N PHE A 314 -7.64 -11.77 -18.28
CA PHE A 314 -8.08 -11.00 -19.45
C PHE A 314 -9.17 -11.65 -20.31
N LEU A 315 -9.43 -12.95 -20.18
CA LEU A 315 -10.29 -13.65 -21.15
C LEU A 315 -11.79 -13.53 -20.88
N ASN A 316 -12.22 -12.93 -19.78
CA ASN A 316 -13.65 -12.91 -19.44
C ASN A 316 -14.32 -11.51 -19.47
N HIS A 317 -13.64 -10.45 -19.92
CA HIS A 317 -14.19 -9.08 -19.87
C HIS A 317 -13.85 -8.19 -21.10
N LEU A 318 -13.55 -8.79 -22.25
CA LEU A 318 -13.56 -8.13 -23.57
C LEU A 318 -14.82 -8.46 -24.33
#